data_5c946d45460bdf1a31f6775c9cf74276
#
_entry.id   5c946d45460bdf1a31f6775c9cf74276
#
_cell.length_a   1.000
_cell.length_b   1.000
_cell.length_c   1.000
_cell.angle_alpha   90.00
_cell.angle_beta   90.00
_cell.angle_gamma   90.00
#
_symmetry.space_group_name_H-M   'P 1'
#
loop_
_entity.id
_entity.type
_entity.pdbx_description
1 polymer ?
#
loop_
_entity_poly.entity_id
_entity_poly.type
_entity_poly.pdbx_seq_one_letter_code
_entity_poly.pdbx_strand_id
1 'polypeptide(L)'
;MFTGIIEELGTVREAEEGRLIINAAKVLWGTNLGDSIAVNGVDLTCTYLEEDGFHASVMPETYRRTNLGELRPGDVVNLERAMTLAQRIGGHLVRGVIEHTGTLESFTPEGDAIIARYQAPPEILRYVVVKGPITIDGVSLTVIDKTSDSFAVSLVEFTQEHTNLTRKRPGDRVNLESDIIARYVGQLLEERPAGK
;
A
#
# COMPACT_ATOMS: atom_id res chain seq x y z
N MET A 1 -6.15 10.73 -1.22
CA MET A 1 -4.73 10.99 -0.86
C MET A 1 -4.49 10.53 0.56
N PHE A 2 -3.34 9.88 0.80
CA PHE A 2 -2.96 9.22 2.05
C PHE A 2 -1.51 9.58 2.39
N THR A 3 -1.03 9.13 3.54
CA THR A 3 0.33 9.39 4.02
C THR A 3 1.21 8.14 4.05
N GLY A 4 0.59 6.97 3.94
CA GLY A 4 1.24 5.66 4.11
C GLY A 4 1.51 5.29 5.57
N ILE A 5 0.82 5.93 6.50
CA ILE A 5 0.83 5.59 7.92
C ILE A 5 -0.46 4.85 8.26
N ILE A 6 -0.33 3.55 8.51
CA ILE A 6 -1.47 2.70 8.79
C ILE A 6 -2.12 3.10 10.11
N GLU A 7 -3.43 3.29 10.08
CA GLU A 7 -4.20 3.66 11.27
C GLU A 7 -4.73 2.44 12.01
N GLU A 8 -5.06 1.36 11.27
CA GLU A 8 -5.72 0.18 11.82
C GLU A 8 -5.45 -1.05 10.97
N LEU A 9 -5.45 -2.23 11.59
CA LEU A 9 -5.55 -3.51 10.92
C LEU A 9 -7.02 -3.95 10.91
N GLY A 10 -7.64 -3.93 9.73
CA GLY A 10 -8.98 -4.47 9.52
C GLY A 10 -8.96 -5.95 9.20
N THR A 11 -10.14 -6.59 9.27
CA THR A 11 -10.32 -7.98 8.88
C THR A 11 -11.38 -8.10 7.81
N VAL A 12 -11.07 -8.77 6.72
CA VAL A 12 -12.03 -9.04 5.64
C VAL A 12 -13.17 -9.90 6.17
N ARG A 13 -14.41 -9.42 6.06
CA ARG A 13 -15.63 -10.15 6.37
C ARG A 13 -16.16 -10.88 5.14
N GLU A 14 -16.22 -10.16 4.02
CA GLU A 14 -16.65 -10.68 2.73
C GLU A 14 -15.77 -10.10 1.62
N ALA A 15 -15.44 -10.93 0.63
CA ALA A 15 -14.76 -10.54 -0.59
C ALA A 15 -15.48 -11.20 -1.77
N GLU A 16 -16.37 -10.47 -2.40
CA GLU A 16 -17.13 -10.88 -3.57
C GLU A 16 -16.82 -9.97 -4.75
N GLU A 17 -17.11 -10.43 -5.96
CA GLU A 17 -16.89 -9.61 -7.15
C GLU A 17 -17.68 -8.29 -7.04
N GLY A 18 -16.96 -7.17 -7.08
CA GLY A 18 -17.52 -5.82 -6.99
C GLY A 18 -17.71 -5.30 -5.56
N ARG A 19 -17.57 -6.13 -4.50
CA ARG A 19 -17.83 -5.74 -3.12
C ARG A 19 -16.80 -6.31 -2.15
N LEU A 20 -16.32 -5.46 -1.26
CA LEU A 20 -15.47 -5.83 -0.13
C LEU A 20 -16.10 -5.31 1.15
N ILE A 21 -16.27 -6.17 2.16
CA ILE A 21 -16.75 -5.80 3.50
C ILE A 21 -15.62 -6.06 4.49
N ILE A 22 -15.29 -5.05 5.27
CA ILE A 22 -14.15 -5.07 6.21
C ILE A 22 -14.64 -4.71 7.60
N ASN A 23 -14.34 -5.56 8.58
CA ASN A 23 -14.47 -5.23 10.00
C ASN A 23 -13.38 -4.23 10.38
N ALA A 24 -13.80 -3.13 10.99
CA ALA A 24 -12.93 -2.04 11.42
C ALA A 24 -13.59 -1.29 12.59
N ALA A 25 -12.84 -0.45 13.27
CA ALA A 25 -13.33 0.39 14.35
C ALA A 25 -12.78 1.82 14.26
N LYS A 26 -11.45 1.97 14.26
CA LYS A 26 -10.78 3.28 14.32
C LYS A 26 -11.01 4.10 13.06
N VAL A 27 -10.91 3.49 11.88
CA VAL A 27 -11.10 4.18 10.60
C VAL A 27 -12.57 4.53 10.32
N LEU A 28 -13.53 4.01 11.10
CA LEU A 28 -14.94 4.39 10.99
C LEU A 28 -15.21 5.74 11.64
N TRP A 29 -14.39 6.13 12.63
CA TRP A 29 -14.62 7.37 13.37
C TRP A 29 -14.40 8.61 12.48
N GLY A 30 -15.48 9.34 12.22
CA GLY A 30 -15.49 10.53 11.37
C GLY A 30 -15.51 10.25 9.88
N THR A 31 -15.56 8.98 9.47
CA THR A 31 -15.77 8.58 8.07
C THR A 31 -17.25 8.71 7.70
N ASN A 32 -17.52 9.22 6.51
CA ASN A 32 -18.85 9.35 5.94
C ASN A 32 -18.98 8.50 4.67
N LEU A 33 -20.21 8.29 4.23
CA LEU A 33 -20.46 7.68 2.92
C LEU A 33 -19.83 8.53 1.81
N GLY A 34 -19.11 7.90 0.90
CA GLY A 34 -18.38 8.56 -0.16
C GLY A 34 -16.93 8.92 0.18
N ASP A 35 -16.52 8.82 1.46
CA ASP A 35 -15.13 9.04 1.83
C ASP A 35 -14.24 7.89 1.34
N SER A 36 -12.96 8.20 1.13
CA SER A 36 -11.94 7.24 0.75
C SER A 36 -11.28 6.59 1.96
N ILE A 37 -11.17 5.26 1.93
CA ILE A 37 -10.34 4.47 2.84
C ILE A 37 -9.38 3.64 1.98
N ALA A 38 -8.08 3.74 2.26
CA ALA A 38 -7.09 2.87 1.64
C ALA A 38 -7.12 1.48 2.30
N VAL A 39 -7.27 0.44 1.49
CA VAL A 39 -7.22 -0.97 1.89
C VAL A 39 -6.01 -1.62 1.23
N ASN A 40 -5.01 -2.04 2.00
CA ASN A 40 -3.70 -2.44 1.47
C ASN A 40 -3.17 -1.44 0.43
N GLY A 41 -3.33 -0.13 0.70
CA GLY A 41 -2.90 0.95 -0.18
C GLY A 41 -3.80 1.23 -1.37
N VAL A 42 -4.89 0.50 -1.57
CA VAL A 42 -5.86 0.75 -2.64
C VAL A 42 -6.90 1.74 -2.15
N ASP A 43 -7.03 2.88 -2.80
CA ASP A 43 -8.07 3.88 -2.54
C ASP A 43 -9.44 3.31 -2.92
N LEU A 44 -10.28 3.07 -1.92
CA LEU A 44 -11.64 2.57 -2.09
C LEU A 44 -12.66 3.54 -1.49
N THR A 45 -13.77 3.70 -2.19
CA THR A 45 -14.88 4.52 -1.71
C THR A 45 -15.75 3.73 -0.73
N CYS A 46 -15.96 4.28 0.47
CA CYS A 46 -16.90 3.77 1.45
C CYS A 46 -18.34 3.94 0.94
N THR A 47 -19.02 2.83 0.65
CA THR A 47 -20.39 2.83 0.11
C THR A 47 -21.47 2.56 1.13
N TYR A 48 -21.10 1.96 2.27
CA TYR A 48 -21.98 1.72 3.40
C TYR A 48 -21.16 1.62 4.68
N LEU A 49 -21.70 2.14 5.80
CA LEU A 49 -21.09 2.07 7.12
C LEU A 49 -21.96 1.22 8.05
N GLU A 50 -21.32 0.35 8.79
CA GLU A 50 -21.89 -0.42 9.90
C GLU A 50 -21.24 0.01 11.22
N GLU A 51 -21.78 -0.47 12.34
CA GLU A 51 -21.21 -0.17 13.67
C GLU A 51 -19.78 -0.73 13.81
N ASP A 52 -19.50 -1.88 13.18
CA ASP A 52 -18.27 -2.65 13.30
C ASP A 52 -17.53 -2.84 11.95
N GLY A 53 -17.87 -2.06 10.92
CA GLY A 53 -17.23 -2.21 9.61
C GLY A 53 -17.73 -1.26 8.54
N PHE A 54 -17.19 -1.43 7.34
CA PHE A 54 -17.61 -0.69 6.17
C PHE A 54 -17.62 -1.56 4.91
N HIS A 55 -18.43 -1.13 3.93
CA HIS A 55 -18.45 -1.73 2.60
C HIS A 55 -17.72 -0.81 1.62
N ALA A 56 -16.97 -1.40 0.73
CA ALA A 56 -16.34 -0.71 -0.38
C ALA A 56 -16.67 -1.38 -1.71
N SER A 57 -16.91 -0.58 -2.74
CA SER A 57 -17.01 -1.07 -4.10
C SER A 57 -15.63 -1.21 -4.71
N VAL A 58 -15.39 -2.34 -5.37
CA VAL A 58 -14.10 -2.62 -6.01
C VAL A 58 -14.33 -2.91 -7.49
N MET A 59 -13.74 -2.09 -8.35
CA MET A 59 -13.85 -2.26 -9.80
C MET A 59 -13.10 -3.51 -10.28
N PRO A 60 -13.57 -4.20 -11.34
CA PRO A 60 -12.88 -5.39 -11.86
C PRO A 60 -11.42 -5.16 -12.22
N GLU A 61 -11.08 -3.98 -12.74
CA GLU A 61 -9.70 -3.60 -13.03
C GLU A 61 -8.83 -3.56 -11.75
N THR A 62 -9.37 -3.05 -10.64
CA THR A 62 -8.70 -3.00 -9.35
C THR A 62 -8.40 -4.41 -8.82
N TYR A 63 -9.34 -5.34 -8.92
CA TYR A 63 -9.10 -6.74 -8.55
C TYR A 63 -7.99 -7.38 -9.38
N ARG A 64 -7.92 -7.10 -10.68
CA ARG A 64 -6.87 -7.67 -11.55
C ARG A 64 -5.48 -7.12 -11.26
N ARG A 65 -5.39 -5.83 -10.91
CA ARG A 65 -4.12 -5.12 -10.72
C ARG A 65 -3.55 -5.18 -9.32
N THR A 66 -4.36 -5.58 -8.34
CA THR A 66 -3.98 -5.54 -6.92
C THR A 66 -4.09 -6.90 -6.27
N ASN A 67 -3.59 -7.02 -5.03
CA ASN A 67 -3.78 -8.23 -4.24
C ASN A 67 -5.19 -8.34 -3.62
N LEU A 68 -6.08 -7.35 -3.83
CA LEU A 68 -7.45 -7.41 -3.32
C LEU A 68 -8.24 -8.59 -3.92
N GLY A 69 -7.92 -9.01 -5.15
CA GLY A 69 -8.53 -10.16 -5.79
C GLY A 69 -8.20 -11.52 -5.16
N GLU A 70 -7.23 -11.56 -4.27
CA GLU A 70 -6.80 -12.76 -3.56
C GLU A 70 -7.35 -12.84 -2.12
N LEU A 71 -7.94 -11.73 -1.63
CA LEU A 71 -8.47 -11.64 -0.27
C LEU A 71 -9.62 -12.62 -0.03
N ARG A 72 -9.63 -13.16 1.17
CA ARG A 72 -10.65 -14.10 1.66
C ARG A 72 -11.16 -13.66 3.03
N PRO A 73 -12.36 -14.06 3.42
CA PRO A 73 -12.84 -13.84 4.78
C PRO A 73 -11.82 -14.31 5.83
N GLY A 74 -11.50 -13.44 6.78
CA GLY A 74 -10.50 -13.65 7.82
C GLY A 74 -9.13 -13.03 7.52
N ASP A 75 -8.84 -12.62 6.28
CA ASP A 75 -7.58 -11.96 5.95
C ASP A 75 -7.47 -10.59 6.62
N VAL A 76 -6.25 -10.25 7.03
CA VAL A 76 -5.94 -8.97 7.68
C VAL A 76 -5.41 -7.96 6.66
N VAL A 77 -5.98 -6.76 6.66
CA VAL A 77 -5.64 -5.68 5.73
C VAL A 77 -5.22 -4.42 6.46
N ASN A 78 -4.28 -3.67 5.88
CA ASN A 78 -3.88 -2.34 6.34
C ASN A 78 -4.94 -1.32 5.95
N LEU A 79 -5.35 -0.46 6.89
CA LEU A 79 -6.34 0.57 6.68
C LEU A 79 -5.78 1.96 7.02
N GLU A 80 -6.06 2.92 6.15
CA GLU A 80 -5.78 4.35 6.36
C GLU A 80 -6.90 5.18 5.76
N ARG A 81 -7.42 6.18 6.50
CA ARG A 81 -8.39 7.15 5.96
C ARG A 81 -7.69 8.18 5.08
N ALA A 82 -8.43 8.76 4.15
CA ALA A 82 -7.95 9.91 3.39
C ALA A 82 -7.49 11.03 4.33
N MET A 83 -6.31 11.59 4.04
CA MET A 83 -5.73 12.67 4.87
C MET A 83 -6.55 13.95 4.80
N THR A 84 -6.61 14.69 5.90
CA THR A 84 -7.13 16.05 5.95
C THR A 84 -6.02 17.07 5.71
N LEU A 85 -6.37 18.31 5.33
CA LEU A 85 -5.39 19.38 5.14
C LEU A 85 -4.62 19.77 6.41
N ALA A 86 -5.16 19.46 7.60
CA ALA A 86 -4.53 19.73 8.89
C ALA A 86 -3.66 18.58 9.42
N GLN A 87 -3.67 17.43 8.75
CA GLN A 87 -2.93 16.24 9.19
C GLN A 87 -1.45 16.35 8.84
N ARG A 88 -0.59 15.79 9.70
CA ARG A 88 0.84 15.64 9.39
C ARG A 88 1.05 14.54 8.35
N ILE A 89 1.92 14.78 7.39
CA ILE A 89 2.38 13.76 6.45
C ILE A 89 3.56 13.04 7.12
N GLY A 90 3.26 11.93 7.81
CA GLY A 90 4.28 11.16 8.54
C GLY A 90 5.14 10.27 7.66
N GLY A 91 4.60 9.84 6.49
CA GLY A 91 5.31 9.08 5.47
C GLY A 91 5.65 9.95 4.26
N HIS A 92 4.95 9.73 3.14
CA HIS A 92 5.06 10.54 1.92
C HIS A 92 3.68 10.75 1.27
N LEU A 93 3.61 11.40 0.13
CA LEU A 93 2.34 11.58 -0.60
C LEU A 93 1.96 10.26 -1.30
N VAL A 94 0.99 9.56 -0.74
CA VAL A 94 0.44 8.31 -1.25
C VAL A 94 -0.92 8.59 -1.90
N ARG A 95 -1.14 8.11 -3.12
CA ARG A 95 -2.37 8.37 -3.86
C ARG A 95 -3.43 7.31 -3.62
N GLY A 96 -3.00 6.09 -3.29
CA GLY A 96 -3.87 4.92 -3.27
C GLY A 96 -4.08 4.30 -4.65
N VAL A 97 -3.24 4.62 -5.62
CA VAL A 97 -3.31 4.12 -7.00
C VAL A 97 -2.21 3.10 -7.22
N ILE A 98 -2.56 1.83 -7.11
CA ILE A 98 -1.61 0.74 -7.29
C ILE A 98 -1.21 0.63 -8.75
N GLU A 99 0.09 0.68 -8.98
CA GLU A 99 0.67 0.61 -10.31
C GLU A 99 0.91 -0.83 -10.74
N HIS A 100 1.52 -1.60 -9.83
CA HIS A 100 1.82 -3.01 -10.00
C HIS A 100 1.80 -3.72 -8.64
N THR A 101 1.83 -5.04 -8.69
CA THR A 101 2.13 -5.84 -7.52
C THR A 101 3.58 -6.30 -7.56
N GLY A 102 4.17 -6.47 -6.38
CA GLY A 102 5.43 -7.18 -6.18
C GLY A 102 5.19 -8.48 -5.44
N THR A 103 6.26 -9.21 -5.19
CA THR A 103 6.23 -10.47 -4.44
C THR A 103 7.25 -10.41 -3.30
N LEU A 104 6.83 -10.75 -2.10
CA LEU A 104 7.76 -10.91 -0.98
C LEU A 104 8.73 -12.05 -1.30
N GLU A 105 10.02 -11.77 -1.31
CA GLU A 105 11.06 -12.76 -1.57
C GLU A 105 11.56 -13.38 -0.28
N SER A 106 11.90 -12.54 0.71
CA SER A 106 12.48 -13.03 1.97
C SER A 106 12.33 -12.04 3.11
N PHE A 107 12.41 -12.58 4.33
CA PHE A 107 12.67 -11.84 5.55
C PHE A 107 14.03 -12.25 6.11
N THR A 108 14.83 -11.25 6.51
CA THR A 108 16.12 -11.48 7.19
C THR A 108 16.15 -10.66 8.48
N PRO A 109 16.25 -11.27 9.67
CA PRO A 109 16.38 -10.54 10.93
C PRO A 109 17.64 -9.66 10.96
N GLU A 110 17.52 -8.43 11.48
CA GLU A 110 18.62 -7.50 11.69
C GLU A 110 18.41 -6.75 13.02
N GLY A 111 18.93 -7.29 14.12
CA GLY A 111 18.62 -6.79 15.47
C GLY A 111 17.13 -6.87 15.77
N ASP A 112 16.50 -5.75 16.15
CA ASP A 112 15.07 -5.66 16.43
C ASP A 112 14.24 -5.39 15.14
N ALA A 113 14.92 -5.18 14.00
CA ALA A 113 14.29 -4.97 12.71
C ALA A 113 14.27 -6.26 11.87
N ILE A 114 13.44 -6.24 10.83
CA ILE A 114 13.38 -7.26 9.79
C ILE A 114 13.65 -6.59 8.44
N ILE A 115 14.65 -7.06 7.72
CA ILE A 115 14.86 -6.69 6.33
C ILE A 115 13.91 -7.51 5.46
N ALA A 116 12.98 -6.84 4.81
CA ALA A 116 12.06 -7.45 3.85
C ALA A 116 12.51 -7.13 2.43
N ARG A 117 12.72 -8.17 1.61
CA ARG A 117 13.07 -8.05 0.19
C ARG A 117 11.86 -8.39 -0.67
N TYR A 118 11.62 -7.57 -1.68
CA TYR A 118 10.51 -7.72 -2.60
C TYR A 118 11.00 -7.71 -4.04
N GLN A 119 10.58 -8.71 -4.82
CA GLN A 119 10.68 -8.67 -6.27
C GLN A 119 9.65 -7.68 -6.82
N ALA A 120 10.05 -6.91 -7.81
CA ALA A 120 9.18 -5.92 -8.42
C ALA A 120 9.47 -5.79 -9.94
N PRO A 121 8.45 -5.45 -10.74
CA PRO A 121 8.63 -5.27 -12.18
C PRO A 121 9.46 -4.01 -12.49
N PRO A 122 10.13 -3.98 -13.67
CA PRO A 122 10.96 -2.85 -14.07
C PRO A 122 10.24 -1.50 -14.07
N GLU A 123 8.93 -1.49 -14.32
CA GLU A 123 8.06 -0.32 -14.33
C GLU A 123 7.98 0.36 -12.96
N ILE A 124 8.09 -0.40 -11.88
CA ILE A 124 8.21 0.11 -10.51
C ILE A 124 9.67 0.44 -10.20
N LEU A 125 10.57 -0.50 -10.46
CA LEU A 125 11.98 -0.37 -10.08
C LEU A 125 12.64 0.89 -10.68
N ARG A 126 12.23 1.34 -11.86
CA ARG A 126 12.77 2.56 -12.47
C ARG A 126 12.58 3.82 -11.61
N TYR A 127 11.54 3.84 -10.75
CA TYR A 127 11.24 4.96 -9.85
C TYR A 127 11.68 4.71 -8.40
N VAL A 128 12.16 3.51 -8.08
CA VAL A 128 12.70 3.17 -6.77
C VAL A 128 14.09 3.77 -6.61
N VAL A 129 14.27 4.57 -5.56
CA VAL A 129 15.53 5.24 -5.21
C VAL A 129 15.98 4.77 -3.84
N VAL A 130 17.24 4.35 -3.70
CA VAL A 130 17.82 4.00 -2.38
C VAL A 130 17.76 5.23 -1.48
N LYS A 131 17.25 5.07 -0.26
CA LYS A 131 16.87 6.10 0.72
C LYS A 131 15.65 6.96 0.33
N GLY A 132 14.99 6.66 -0.80
CA GLY A 132 13.68 7.22 -1.14
C GLY A 132 12.53 6.38 -0.58
N PRO A 133 11.30 6.92 -0.62
CA PRO A 133 10.11 6.20 -0.17
C PRO A 133 9.55 5.28 -1.26
N ILE A 134 8.87 4.24 -0.81
CA ILE A 134 7.99 3.38 -1.58
C ILE A 134 6.79 2.98 -0.73
N THR A 135 5.64 2.73 -1.33
CA THR A 135 4.46 2.21 -0.64
C THR A 135 4.32 0.71 -0.90
N ILE A 136 4.20 -0.08 0.16
CA ILE A 136 3.97 -1.54 0.11
C ILE A 136 2.71 -1.85 0.92
N ASP A 137 1.67 -2.38 0.28
CA ASP A 137 0.34 -2.59 0.90
C ASP A 137 -0.13 -1.37 1.72
N GLY A 138 0.08 -0.16 1.19
CA GLY A 138 -0.28 1.10 1.82
C GLY A 138 0.72 1.64 2.83
N VAL A 139 1.75 0.90 3.20
CA VAL A 139 2.75 1.33 4.18
C VAL A 139 3.87 2.11 3.50
N SER A 140 4.12 3.34 3.95
CA SER A 140 5.27 4.15 3.52
C SER A 140 6.55 3.64 4.13
N LEU A 141 7.51 3.22 3.32
CA LEU A 141 8.76 2.61 3.76
C LEU A 141 9.95 3.21 3.02
N THR A 142 11.09 3.24 3.69
CA THR A 142 12.35 3.71 3.11
C THR A 142 13.10 2.53 2.46
N VAL A 143 13.44 2.68 1.20
CA VAL A 143 14.27 1.70 0.46
C VAL A 143 15.70 1.74 1.00
N ILE A 144 16.23 0.58 1.42
CA ILE A 144 17.60 0.45 1.93
C ILE A 144 18.56 -0.14 0.89
N ASP A 145 18.04 -0.94 -0.03
CA ASP A 145 18.83 -1.59 -1.09
C ASP A 145 17.97 -1.83 -2.33
N LYS A 146 18.61 -1.91 -3.50
CA LYS A 146 17.95 -2.16 -4.79
C LYS A 146 18.87 -2.93 -5.71
N THR A 147 18.30 -3.91 -6.43
CA THR A 147 18.94 -4.65 -7.54
C THR A 147 18.23 -4.36 -8.87
N SER A 148 18.52 -5.12 -9.89
CA SER A 148 17.84 -5.03 -11.19
C SER A 148 16.39 -5.55 -11.18
N ASP A 149 16.02 -6.40 -10.21
CA ASP A 149 14.76 -7.13 -10.14
C ASP A 149 14.06 -7.06 -8.77
N SER A 150 14.71 -6.46 -7.77
CA SER A 150 14.21 -6.39 -6.40
C SER A 150 14.64 -5.13 -5.66
N PHE A 151 14.00 -4.89 -4.52
CA PHE A 151 14.42 -3.88 -3.55
C PHE A 151 14.19 -4.40 -2.13
N ALA A 152 14.84 -3.77 -1.16
CA ALA A 152 14.67 -4.12 0.26
C ALA A 152 14.31 -2.90 1.10
N VAL A 153 13.54 -3.15 2.16
CA VAL A 153 13.17 -2.17 3.19
C VAL A 153 13.45 -2.75 4.57
N SER A 154 13.60 -1.89 5.58
CA SER A 154 13.73 -2.31 6.98
C SER A 154 12.42 -2.07 7.71
N LEU A 155 11.84 -3.13 8.26
CA LEU A 155 10.64 -3.08 9.08
C LEU A 155 11.05 -2.97 10.55
N VAL A 156 10.92 -1.77 11.12
CA VAL A 156 11.13 -1.55 12.56
C VAL A 156 10.00 -2.18 13.38
N GLU A 157 10.22 -2.45 14.66
CA GLU A 157 9.29 -3.12 15.56
C GLU A 157 7.85 -2.57 15.46
N PHE A 158 7.70 -1.25 15.53
CA PHE A 158 6.38 -0.61 15.40
C PHE A 158 5.66 -0.97 14.10
N THR A 159 6.38 -0.98 12.97
CA THR A 159 5.82 -1.37 11.65
C THR A 159 5.44 -2.84 11.64
N GLN A 160 6.24 -3.70 12.25
CA GLN A 160 5.96 -5.14 12.34
C GLN A 160 4.65 -5.40 13.09
N GLU A 161 4.40 -4.68 14.18
CA GLU A 161 3.22 -4.86 15.04
C GLU A 161 1.94 -4.23 14.47
N HIS A 162 2.07 -3.08 13.78
CA HIS A 162 0.94 -2.24 13.38
C HIS A 162 0.58 -2.35 11.90
N THR A 163 1.23 -3.27 11.16
CA THR A 163 0.91 -3.54 9.76
C THR A 163 0.79 -5.04 9.48
N ASN A 164 0.17 -5.40 8.36
CA ASN A 164 0.04 -6.79 7.96
C ASN A 164 1.30 -7.35 7.26
N LEU A 165 2.37 -6.57 7.10
CA LEU A 165 3.53 -6.95 6.29
C LEU A 165 4.25 -8.20 6.81
N THR A 166 4.38 -8.34 8.14
CA THR A 166 5.02 -9.51 8.75
C THR A 166 4.14 -10.76 8.81
N ARG A 167 2.84 -10.63 8.49
CA ARG A 167 1.93 -11.77 8.37
C ARG A 167 2.04 -12.48 7.02
N LYS A 168 2.71 -11.83 6.07
CA LYS A 168 2.98 -12.38 4.74
C LYS A 168 4.08 -13.44 4.77
N ARG A 169 4.08 -14.29 3.75
CA ARG A 169 5.06 -15.34 3.54
C ARG A 169 5.81 -15.10 2.23
N PRO A 170 7.05 -15.56 2.08
CA PRO A 170 7.72 -15.59 0.78
C PRO A 170 6.81 -16.21 -0.30
N GLY A 171 6.66 -15.51 -1.41
CA GLY A 171 5.72 -15.83 -2.48
C GLY A 171 4.41 -15.03 -2.46
N ASP A 172 4.03 -14.41 -1.35
CA ASP A 172 2.82 -13.60 -1.27
C ASP A 172 2.97 -12.31 -2.07
N ARG A 173 1.87 -11.90 -2.72
CA ARG A 173 1.80 -10.65 -3.47
C ARG A 173 1.56 -9.46 -2.54
N VAL A 174 2.15 -8.33 -2.90
CA VAL A 174 1.96 -7.02 -2.25
C VAL A 174 1.62 -5.97 -3.29
N ASN A 175 0.81 -5.00 -2.92
CA ASN A 175 0.52 -3.83 -3.74
C ASN A 175 1.69 -2.86 -3.67
N LEU A 176 2.12 -2.33 -4.82
CA LEU A 176 3.22 -1.37 -4.91
C LEU A 176 2.73 -0.06 -5.53
N GLU A 177 3.10 1.04 -4.89
CA GLU A 177 2.97 2.39 -5.44
C GLU A 177 4.31 3.11 -5.28
N SER A 178 4.88 3.60 -6.39
CA SER A 178 6.10 4.41 -6.38
C SER A 178 5.81 5.85 -5.99
N ASP A 179 6.82 6.58 -5.52
CA ASP A 179 6.67 8.00 -5.22
C ASP A 179 6.23 8.78 -6.46
N ILE A 180 5.10 9.49 -6.35
CA ILE A 180 4.54 10.29 -7.43
C ILE A 180 5.51 11.36 -7.92
N ILE A 181 6.37 11.90 -7.03
CA ILE A 181 7.39 12.89 -7.40
C ILE A 181 8.43 12.25 -8.31
N ALA A 182 8.90 11.05 -7.99
CA ALA A 182 9.86 10.32 -8.83
C ALA A 182 9.27 10.03 -10.23
N ARG A 183 7.96 9.75 -10.32
CA ARG A 183 7.27 9.54 -11.60
C ARG A 183 7.18 10.80 -12.44
N TYR A 184 6.78 11.93 -11.85
CA TYR A 184 6.74 13.20 -12.59
C TYR A 184 8.13 13.64 -13.06
N VAL A 185 9.16 13.46 -12.23
CA VAL A 185 10.55 13.73 -12.64
C VAL A 185 10.95 12.81 -13.80
N GLY A 186 10.64 11.52 -13.72
CA GLY A 186 10.91 10.58 -14.80
C GLY A 186 10.23 10.96 -16.12
N GLN A 187 8.94 11.29 -16.08
CA GLN A 187 8.15 11.73 -17.22
C GLN A 187 8.76 12.98 -17.90
N LEU A 188 9.12 13.99 -17.10
CA LEU A 188 9.70 15.24 -17.62
C LEU A 188 11.08 15.03 -18.26
N LEU A 189 11.85 14.05 -17.78
CA LEU A 189 13.16 13.74 -18.36
C LEU A 189 13.04 12.98 -19.70
N GLU A 190 12.03 12.12 -19.84
CA GLU A 190 11.75 11.37 -21.07
C GLU A 190 11.24 12.27 -22.20
N GLU A 191 10.43 13.28 -21.86
CA GLU A 191 9.88 14.24 -22.83
C GLU A 191 10.88 15.29 -23.29
N ARG A 192 12.09 15.36 -22.69
CA ARG A 192 13.14 16.24 -23.21
C ARG A 192 13.62 15.75 -24.56
N PRO A 193 13.47 16.55 -25.65
CA PRO A 193 14.08 16.20 -26.91
C PRO A 193 15.60 16.08 -26.69
N ALA A 194 16.17 14.96 -27.17
CA ALA A 194 17.62 14.80 -27.18
C ALA A 194 18.24 16.09 -27.75
N GLY A 195 19.00 16.80 -26.91
CA GLY A 195 19.45 18.14 -27.18
C GLY A 195 20.06 18.28 -28.56
N LYS A 196 19.70 19.38 -29.24
CA LYS A 196 20.42 19.89 -30.37
C LYS A 196 21.76 20.46 -29.91
#